data_13813d5a22c62d7d3e80a541245b9485
#
_entry.id   13813d5a22c62d7d3e80a541245b9485
#
_cell.length_a   1.000
_cell.length_b   1.000
_cell.length_c   1.000
_cell.angle_alpha   90.00
_cell.angle_beta   90.00
_cell.angle_gamma   90.00
#
_symmetry.space_group_name_H-M   'P 1'
#
loop_
_entity.id
_entity.type
_entity.pdbx_description
1 polymer ?
#
loop_
_entity_poly.entity_id
_entity_poly.type
_entity_poly.pdbx_seq_one_letter_code
_entity_poly.pdbx_strand_id
1 'polypeptide(L)'
;MKKVALLLAAAMLALAGCASAGDTAAASEAAPAESTAESAAAEDSTEAALPGEPHPLSAYSACAVSGNCVYEAVTHFSSSEDSLGSFDHSTVYKTDLTTGQTYEMYRTDSQLASAPLIIDDTLYFICYDGGMLALPTTGGEARVLPFSYDDWMPVFYAGHYLYCRSVSAAPFCRTDGMRFNLENGETAPWNIPVETMYIPDIVGDALLLCRVVSDYPVPYPDDDEMSQALLQNTTLEYTLADPATGAVRQTCFTLPYDIPQPGSLTIYTYLGKCGSDFYFRADQCDDEYAFVSQSVLRIGTDGTRTDLGITKTPDYIDYSAVLQGDEVRWLLTRGTDGIYLIYDTQGHEIGRNERPAGLEAFFPLCMLDDGRLLMVVGYDWEHDSAARYAVMDADEFLNGGSAYREMTFAE
;
A
#
# COMPACT_ATOMS: atom_id res chain seq x y z
N MET A 1 9.32 3.37 -29.88
CA MET A 1 8.59 2.25 -29.27
C MET A 1 9.35 1.46 -28.20
N LYS A 2 10.66 1.67 -27.95
CA LYS A 2 11.41 1.00 -26.86
C LYS A 2 11.52 1.84 -25.55
N LYS A 3 11.07 3.09 -25.52
CA LYS A 3 11.15 4.00 -24.35
C LYS A 3 9.89 4.01 -23.48
N VAL A 4 8.76 3.52 -23.97
CA VAL A 4 7.48 3.48 -23.23
C VAL A 4 7.39 2.32 -22.25
N ALA A 5 8.10 1.22 -22.50
CA ALA A 5 8.10 0.04 -21.62
C ALA A 5 8.84 0.24 -20.28
N LEU A 6 9.70 1.27 -20.17
CA LEU A 6 10.48 1.52 -18.95
C LEU A 6 9.74 2.36 -17.92
N LEU A 7 8.77 3.17 -18.34
CA LEU A 7 7.98 4.05 -17.44
C LEU A 7 6.83 3.30 -16.74
N LEU A 8 6.26 2.27 -17.37
CA LEU A 8 5.24 1.43 -16.74
C LEU A 8 5.81 0.49 -15.66
N ALA A 9 7.09 0.12 -15.75
CA ALA A 9 7.75 -0.68 -14.71
C ALA A 9 8.07 0.12 -13.44
N ALA A 10 8.23 1.43 -13.53
CA ALA A 10 8.54 2.28 -12.38
C ALA A 10 7.32 2.58 -11.49
N ALA A 11 6.12 2.58 -12.04
CA ALA A 11 4.89 2.81 -11.26
C ALA A 11 4.45 1.59 -10.44
N MET A 12 4.84 0.37 -10.84
CA MET A 12 4.53 -0.86 -10.09
C MET A 12 5.58 -1.22 -9.03
N LEU A 13 6.77 -0.59 -9.07
CA LEU A 13 7.85 -0.81 -8.09
C LEU A 13 7.77 0.08 -6.85
N ALA A 14 6.88 1.05 -6.81
CA ALA A 14 6.70 1.92 -5.64
C ALA A 14 5.97 1.26 -4.46
N LEU A 15 5.47 0.03 -4.62
CA LEU A 15 4.85 -0.77 -3.53
C LEU A 15 5.73 -1.93 -3.04
N ALA A 16 6.89 -2.16 -3.67
CA ALA A 16 7.86 -3.13 -3.19
C ALA A 16 9.16 -2.37 -2.86
N GLY A 17 9.44 -2.28 -1.56
CA GLY A 17 10.52 -1.52 -0.96
C GLY A 17 11.85 -1.48 -1.65
N CYS A 18 12.42 -0.33 -1.58
CA CYS A 18 13.81 0.05 -1.41
C CYS A 18 14.89 -1.04 -1.56
N ALA A 19 15.71 -0.92 -2.60
CA ALA A 19 17.15 -1.11 -2.49
C ALA A 19 17.85 -0.51 -3.71
N SER A 20 18.63 0.52 -3.55
CA SER A 20 19.88 0.64 -4.30
C SER A 20 20.87 1.51 -3.53
N ALA A 21 22.03 0.93 -3.34
CA ALA A 21 23.19 1.46 -2.71
C ALA A 21 23.82 2.61 -3.51
N GLY A 22 24.38 3.56 -2.82
CA GLY A 22 25.36 4.51 -3.34
C GLY A 22 26.44 4.77 -2.30
N ASP A 23 27.64 4.28 -2.62
CA ASP A 23 28.90 4.45 -1.87
C ASP A 23 29.19 5.91 -1.51
N THR A 24 29.67 6.13 -0.31
CA THR A 24 31.05 6.64 -0.08
C THR A 24 31.41 6.67 1.40
N ALA A 25 32.58 6.16 1.67
CA ALA A 25 33.22 6.03 2.96
C ALA A 25 33.69 7.38 3.56
N ALA A 26 33.59 7.48 4.89
CA ALA A 26 34.64 8.16 5.67
C ALA A 26 34.65 7.60 7.11
N ALA A 27 35.74 6.98 7.47
CA ALA A 27 36.04 6.45 8.80
C ALA A 27 36.20 7.58 9.82
N SER A 28 35.62 7.41 11.00
CA SER A 28 36.07 8.08 12.20
C SER A 28 35.99 7.11 13.39
N GLU A 29 37.15 6.74 13.90
CA GLU A 29 37.31 5.99 15.16
C GLU A 29 36.77 6.81 16.34
N ALA A 30 35.92 6.19 17.15
CA ALA A 30 35.70 6.61 18.53
C ALA A 30 35.50 5.38 19.43
N ALA A 31 36.23 5.36 20.49
CA ALA A 31 36.40 4.28 21.47
C ALA A 31 35.08 3.94 22.24
N PRO A 32 35.00 2.73 22.84
CA PRO A 32 33.77 2.27 23.50
C PRO A 32 33.60 2.93 24.88
N ALA A 33 32.47 3.52 25.11
CA ALA A 33 31.99 3.92 26.42
C ALA A 33 31.17 2.79 27.03
N GLU A 34 31.63 2.24 28.13
CA GLU A 34 30.86 1.34 29.00
C GLU A 34 29.61 2.07 29.52
N SER A 35 28.43 1.62 29.10
CA SER A 35 27.17 2.05 29.67
C SER A 35 26.65 0.98 30.63
N THR A 36 26.75 1.28 31.89
CA THR A 36 26.08 0.58 33.00
C THR A 36 24.57 0.67 32.80
N ALA A 37 23.93 -0.48 32.58
CA ALA A 37 22.46 -0.60 32.52
C ALA A 37 21.91 -0.35 33.96
N GLU A 38 21.43 0.84 34.20
CA GLU A 38 20.50 1.13 35.29
C GLU A 38 19.11 0.69 34.88
N SER A 39 18.58 -0.31 35.59
CA SER A 39 17.19 -0.75 35.52
C SER A 39 16.28 0.42 35.90
N ALA A 40 15.74 1.13 34.91
CA ALA A 40 14.66 2.06 35.13
C ALA A 40 13.39 1.27 35.48
N ALA A 41 12.89 1.53 36.69
CA ALA A 41 11.60 1.04 37.15
C ALA A 41 10.51 1.40 36.13
N ALA A 42 9.64 0.42 35.82
CA ALA A 42 8.46 0.62 35.03
C ALA A 42 7.61 1.72 35.69
N GLU A 43 7.59 2.91 35.11
CA GLU A 43 6.59 3.90 35.39
C GLU A 43 5.24 3.34 34.92
N ASP A 44 4.29 3.41 35.84
CA ASP A 44 2.88 3.03 35.69
C ASP A 44 2.28 3.84 34.52
N SER A 45 2.45 3.35 33.28
CA SER A 45 1.82 3.94 32.12
C SER A 45 0.34 3.60 32.20
N THR A 46 -0.45 4.52 32.72
CA THR A 46 -1.89 4.52 32.47
C THR A 46 -2.09 4.35 30.97
N GLU A 47 -2.56 3.18 30.58
CA GLU A 47 -2.92 2.83 29.18
C GLU A 47 -3.82 3.94 28.64
N ALA A 48 -3.26 4.84 27.85
CA ALA A 48 -4.03 5.86 27.19
C ALA A 48 -4.87 5.16 26.10
N ALA A 49 -6.17 5.05 26.34
CA ALA A 49 -7.10 4.57 25.31
C ALA A 49 -6.91 5.37 24.00
N LEU A 50 -7.17 4.73 22.87
CA LEU A 50 -7.19 5.44 21.60
C LEU A 50 -8.20 6.60 21.64
N PRO A 51 -7.89 7.73 21.00
CA PRO A 51 -8.78 8.89 20.94
C PRO A 51 -10.01 8.69 20.05
N GLY A 52 -10.15 7.55 19.40
CA GLY A 52 -11.24 7.17 18.50
C GLY A 52 -11.10 5.74 18.01
N GLU A 53 -12.01 5.30 17.15
CA GLU A 53 -11.88 4.02 16.46
C GLU A 53 -10.68 4.04 15.52
N PRO A 54 -9.93 2.92 15.39
CA PRO A 54 -8.88 2.81 14.40
C PRO A 54 -9.49 2.65 13.01
N HIS A 55 -8.98 3.42 12.05
CA HIS A 55 -9.38 3.38 10.65
C HIS A 55 -8.18 3.05 9.77
N PRO A 56 -8.35 2.16 8.78
CA PRO A 56 -7.31 1.88 7.81
C PRO A 56 -7.00 3.13 6.97
N LEU A 57 -5.80 3.21 6.47
CA LEU A 57 -5.44 4.20 5.47
C LEU A 57 -5.96 3.69 4.13
N SER A 58 -7.10 4.20 3.68
CA SER A 58 -7.60 3.90 2.35
C SER A 58 -6.73 4.62 1.32
N ALA A 59 -5.82 3.88 0.70
CA ALA A 59 -5.08 4.36 -0.45
C ALA A 59 -5.22 3.33 -1.57
N TYR A 60 -5.95 3.68 -2.59
CA TYR A 60 -5.74 3.07 -3.90
C TYR A 60 -4.40 3.61 -4.41
N SER A 61 -3.62 2.81 -5.11
CA SER A 61 -2.21 3.09 -5.43
C SER A 61 -1.90 4.47 -6.05
N ALA A 62 -2.90 5.17 -6.60
CA ALA A 62 -2.72 6.46 -7.25
C ALA A 62 -3.71 7.54 -6.80
N CYS A 63 -4.77 7.19 -6.08
CA CYS A 63 -5.82 8.14 -5.66
C CYS A 63 -6.48 7.73 -4.36
N ALA A 64 -7.25 8.63 -3.77
CA ALA A 64 -8.15 8.32 -2.66
C ALA A 64 -9.58 8.71 -3.02
N VAL A 65 -10.55 7.97 -2.48
CA VAL A 65 -11.97 8.15 -2.75
C VAL A 65 -12.70 8.52 -1.45
N SER A 66 -13.51 9.57 -1.49
CA SER A 66 -14.41 9.92 -0.39
C SER A 66 -15.76 10.34 -0.95
N GLY A 67 -16.79 9.59 -0.60
CA GLY A 67 -18.13 9.77 -1.13
C GLY A 67 -18.13 9.72 -2.67
N ASN A 68 -18.57 10.79 -3.31
CA ASN A 68 -18.61 10.91 -4.78
C ASN A 68 -17.39 11.67 -5.35
N CYS A 69 -16.30 11.77 -4.63
CA CYS A 69 -15.10 12.48 -5.08
C CYS A 69 -13.86 11.58 -5.08
N VAL A 70 -13.04 11.72 -6.13
CA VAL A 70 -11.73 11.12 -6.25
C VAL A 70 -10.69 12.23 -6.14
N TYR A 71 -9.62 11.98 -5.40
CA TYR A 71 -8.51 12.93 -5.20
C TYR A 71 -7.20 12.27 -5.56
N GLU A 72 -6.39 12.96 -6.36
CA GLU A 72 -5.03 12.53 -6.72
C GLU A 72 -4.08 13.72 -6.78
N ALA A 73 -2.80 13.48 -6.59
CA ALA A 73 -1.75 14.43 -6.90
C ALA A 73 -0.93 13.93 -8.09
N VAL A 74 -0.71 14.80 -9.05
CA VAL A 74 0.13 14.54 -10.22
C VAL A 74 1.40 15.36 -10.11
N THR A 75 2.54 14.70 -10.24
CA THR A 75 3.86 15.30 -10.19
C THR A 75 4.33 15.65 -11.60
N HIS A 76 4.67 16.92 -11.82
CA HIS A 76 5.14 17.45 -13.07
C HIS A 76 6.66 17.53 -13.09
N PHE A 77 7.26 17.09 -14.20
CA PHE A 77 8.69 17.15 -14.42
C PHE A 77 8.98 17.97 -15.68
N SER A 78 9.94 18.89 -15.58
CA SER A 78 10.40 19.65 -16.74
C SER A 78 11.02 18.69 -17.78
N SER A 79 10.61 18.80 -19.04
CA SER A 79 11.23 18.04 -20.12
C SER A 79 12.63 18.57 -20.41
N SER A 80 13.67 17.76 -20.16
CA SER A 80 15.00 18.01 -20.71
C SER A 80 15.35 16.89 -21.68
N GLU A 81 15.90 17.21 -22.85
CA GLU A 81 16.25 16.22 -23.88
C GLU A 81 17.32 15.21 -23.42
N ASP A 82 18.08 15.50 -22.39
CA ASP A 82 19.29 14.79 -21.97
C ASP A 82 19.27 14.20 -20.57
N SER A 83 18.18 14.35 -19.76
CA SER A 83 18.11 13.79 -18.40
C SER A 83 16.68 13.46 -17.98
N LEU A 84 16.53 12.63 -16.96
CA LEU A 84 15.29 12.55 -16.18
C LEU A 84 14.96 13.98 -15.74
N GLY A 85 13.83 14.51 -16.21
CA GLY A 85 13.44 15.90 -15.97
C GLY A 85 13.53 16.26 -14.47
N SER A 86 13.89 17.51 -14.18
CA SER A 86 13.82 17.98 -12.80
C SER A 86 12.36 18.18 -12.39
N PHE A 87 12.06 17.88 -11.13
CA PHE A 87 10.77 18.21 -10.54
C PHE A 87 10.43 19.69 -10.76
N ASP A 88 9.20 19.98 -11.16
CA ASP A 88 8.70 21.33 -11.37
C ASP A 88 7.66 21.70 -10.30
N HIS A 89 6.55 20.98 -10.27
CA HIS A 89 5.49 21.17 -9.27
C HIS A 89 4.61 19.92 -9.13
N SER A 90 3.72 19.93 -8.14
CA SER A 90 2.61 18.96 -8.04
C SER A 90 1.27 19.67 -8.14
N THR A 91 0.31 19.04 -8.83
CA THR A 91 -1.06 19.50 -8.94
C THR A 91 -2.00 18.50 -8.28
N VAL A 92 -2.85 18.96 -7.39
CA VAL A 92 -3.91 18.16 -6.78
C VAL A 92 -5.18 18.32 -7.61
N TYR A 93 -5.71 17.21 -8.10
CA TYR A 93 -6.97 17.14 -8.84
C TYR A 93 -8.08 16.58 -7.97
N LYS A 94 -9.28 17.08 -8.19
CA LYS A 94 -10.54 16.55 -7.66
C LYS A 94 -11.45 16.19 -8.80
N THR A 95 -11.88 14.94 -8.84
CA THR A 95 -12.89 14.44 -9.77
C THR A 95 -14.21 14.25 -9.04
N ASP A 96 -15.25 14.97 -9.43
CA ASP A 96 -16.61 14.81 -8.90
C ASP A 96 -17.37 13.80 -9.77
N LEU A 97 -17.62 12.63 -9.22
CA LEU A 97 -18.32 11.53 -9.91
C LEU A 97 -19.81 11.84 -10.17
N THR A 98 -20.40 12.82 -9.48
CA THR A 98 -21.78 13.24 -9.70
C THR A 98 -21.91 14.13 -10.93
N THR A 99 -21.09 15.17 -11.00
CA THR A 99 -21.08 16.11 -12.13
C THR A 99 -20.36 15.54 -13.35
N GLY A 100 -19.41 14.64 -13.14
CA GLY A 100 -18.58 14.08 -14.19
C GLY A 100 -17.39 14.96 -14.57
N GLN A 101 -16.97 15.86 -13.67
CA GLN A 101 -15.89 16.81 -13.95
C GLN A 101 -14.69 16.60 -13.04
N THR A 102 -13.49 16.74 -13.62
CA THR A 102 -12.20 16.83 -12.95
C THR A 102 -11.70 18.28 -13.02
N TYR A 103 -11.21 18.81 -11.93
CA TYR A 103 -10.66 20.16 -11.89
C TYR A 103 -9.45 20.25 -10.97
N GLU A 104 -8.54 21.18 -11.32
CA GLU A 104 -7.40 21.54 -10.47
C GLU A 104 -7.93 22.15 -9.17
N MET A 105 -7.51 21.60 -8.05
CA MET A 105 -7.92 22.01 -6.73
C MET A 105 -6.82 22.81 -6.02
N TYR A 106 -5.57 22.42 -6.23
CA TYR A 106 -4.42 23.03 -5.58
C TYR A 106 -3.13 22.74 -6.36
N ARG A 107 -2.18 23.66 -6.33
CA ARG A 107 -0.84 23.52 -6.92
C ARG A 107 0.22 23.91 -5.91
N THR A 108 1.33 23.18 -5.89
CA THR A 108 2.45 23.39 -4.95
C THR A 108 3.79 23.06 -5.58
N ASP A 109 4.84 23.74 -5.08
CA ASP A 109 6.23 23.45 -5.42
C ASP A 109 6.79 22.25 -4.61
N SER A 110 6.02 21.64 -3.72
CA SER A 110 6.39 20.41 -3.02
C SER A 110 6.04 19.17 -3.83
N GLN A 111 6.94 18.20 -3.86
CA GLN A 111 6.69 16.90 -4.52
C GLN A 111 5.79 16.04 -3.64
N LEU A 112 4.53 15.84 -4.08
CA LEU A 112 3.52 15.09 -3.34
C LEU A 112 3.49 13.62 -3.71
N ALA A 113 3.16 12.75 -2.74
CA ALA A 113 2.69 11.40 -3.03
C ALA A 113 1.36 11.45 -3.78
N SER A 114 1.14 10.51 -4.72
CA SER A 114 -0.02 10.54 -5.63
C SER A 114 -1.36 10.44 -4.90
N ALA A 115 -1.46 9.56 -3.90
CA ALA A 115 -2.69 9.36 -3.14
C ALA A 115 -2.64 10.08 -1.79
N PRO A 116 -3.64 10.91 -1.44
CA PRO A 116 -3.76 11.46 -0.09
C PRO A 116 -4.31 10.44 0.89
N LEU A 117 -4.03 10.66 2.18
CA LEU A 117 -4.84 10.14 3.26
C LEU A 117 -6.04 11.06 3.44
N ILE A 118 -7.25 10.51 3.55
CA ILE A 118 -8.45 11.30 3.80
C ILE A 118 -8.87 11.05 5.25
N ILE A 119 -8.83 12.10 6.06
CA ILE A 119 -9.23 12.05 7.46
C ILE A 119 -10.21 13.20 7.70
N ASP A 120 -11.43 12.86 8.04
CA ASP A 120 -12.56 13.81 8.07
C ASP A 120 -12.67 14.56 6.72
N ASP A 121 -12.70 15.87 6.75
CA ASP A 121 -12.81 16.73 5.55
C ASP A 121 -11.43 17.25 5.08
N THR A 122 -10.34 16.55 5.39
CA THR A 122 -8.99 17.00 5.06
C THR A 122 -8.21 15.92 4.32
N LEU A 123 -7.55 16.34 3.25
CA LEU A 123 -6.59 15.54 2.48
C LEU A 123 -5.20 15.77 3.06
N TYR A 124 -4.48 14.70 3.36
CA TYR A 124 -3.10 14.74 3.84
C TYR A 124 -2.19 14.07 2.82
N PHE A 125 -1.36 14.85 2.14
CA PHE A 125 -0.36 14.37 1.20
C PHE A 125 1.01 14.32 1.84
N ILE A 126 1.69 13.20 1.74
CA ILE A 126 3.10 13.09 2.10
C ILE A 126 3.91 13.88 1.08
N CYS A 127 4.83 14.73 1.55
CA CYS A 127 5.76 15.48 0.72
C CYS A 127 7.12 14.76 0.72
N TYR A 128 7.63 14.39 -0.46
CA TYR A 128 8.93 13.72 -0.58
C TYR A 128 10.12 14.64 -0.26
N ASP A 129 9.92 15.95 -0.32
CA ASP A 129 10.87 16.99 0.10
C ASP A 129 10.79 17.32 1.61
N GLY A 130 9.97 16.58 2.33
CA GLY A 130 9.74 16.69 3.77
C GLY A 130 8.44 17.40 4.13
N GLY A 131 7.77 16.89 5.15
CA GLY A 131 6.50 17.39 5.63
C GLY A 131 5.28 16.59 5.14
N MET A 132 4.12 17.09 5.53
CA MET A 132 2.80 16.57 5.14
C MET A 132 1.90 17.77 4.83
N LEU A 133 1.42 17.85 3.60
CA LEU A 133 0.49 18.89 3.18
C LEU A 133 -0.93 18.52 3.61
N ALA A 134 -1.57 19.36 4.40
CA ALA A 134 -2.97 19.23 4.77
C ALA A 134 -3.81 20.24 3.97
N LEU A 135 -4.78 19.74 3.20
CA LEU A 135 -5.62 20.52 2.30
C LEU A 135 -7.09 20.16 2.54
N PRO A 136 -8.01 21.12 2.79
CA PRO A 136 -9.43 20.80 2.91
C PRO A 136 -9.99 20.16 1.64
N THR A 137 -10.89 19.17 1.75
CA THR A 137 -11.56 18.51 0.60
C THR A 137 -12.39 19.48 -0.27
N THR A 138 -12.70 20.65 0.27
CA THR A 138 -13.36 21.75 -0.44
C THR A 138 -12.39 22.68 -1.17
N GLY A 139 -11.08 22.46 -1.02
CA GLY A 139 -10.06 23.41 -1.47
C GLY A 139 -9.83 24.55 -0.48
N GLY A 140 -8.96 25.48 -0.86
CA GLY A 140 -8.65 26.65 -0.05
C GLY A 140 -7.19 26.68 0.43
N GLU A 141 -6.95 27.24 1.61
CA GLU A 141 -5.61 27.39 2.15
C GLU A 141 -5.09 26.05 2.70
N ALA A 142 -3.94 25.64 2.20
CA ALA A 142 -3.23 24.46 2.67
C ALA A 142 -2.25 24.81 3.78
N ARG A 143 -1.95 23.83 4.65
CA ARG A 143 -0.91 23.94 5.67
C ARG A 143 0.09 22.78 5.57
N VAL A 144 1.34 23.03 5.91
CA VAL A 144 2.37 21.98 5.97
C VAL A 144 2.63 21.63 7.42
N LEU A 145 2.57 20.33 7.72
CA LEU A 145 2.89 19.74 9.03
C LEU A 145 4.32 19.17 9.00
N PRO A 146 5.07 19.22 10.10
CA PRO A 146 6.45 18.69 10.16
C PRO A 146 6.44 17.15 10.28
N PHE A 147 6.37 16.46 9.15
CA PHE A 147 6.39 15.01 9.06
C PHE A 147 7.63 14.54 8.29
N SER A 148 8.30 13.48 8.76
CA SER A 148 9.42 12.85 8.05
C SER A 148 9.00 11.49 7.51
N TYR A 149 8.84 11.40 6.19
CA TYR A 149 8.52 10.12 5.53
C TYR A 149 9.72 9.18 5.44
N ASP A 150 10.93 9.70 5.44
CA ASP A 150 12.15 8.90 5.44
C ASP A 150 12.30 8.08 6.73
N ASP A 151 11.74 8.59 7.82
CA ASP A 151 11.80 7.96 9.14
C ASP A 151 10.54 7.17 9.47
N TRP A 152 9.36 7.60 9.00
CA TRP A 152 8.06 7.13 9.47
C TRP A 152 7.08 6.81 8.36
N MET A 153 6.53 5.60 8.39
CA MET A 153 5.48 5.15 7.48
C MET A 153 4.13 5.15 8.21
N PRO A 154 3.14 5.89 7.73
CA PRO A 154 1.78 5.82 8.24
C PRO A 154 1.17 4.42 8.11
N VAL A 155 0.38 3.99 9.09
CA VAL A 155 -0.23 2.67 9.12
C VAL A 155 -1.74 2.68 9.39
N PHE A 156 -2.23 3.55 10.27
CA PHE A 156 -3.65 3.79 10.49
C PHE A 156 -3.85 5.15 11.17
N TYR A 157 -5.10 5.61 11.28
CA TYR A 157 -5.43 6.78 12.09
C TYR A 157 -6.55 6.47 13.10
N ALA A 158 -6.57 7.24 14.21
CA ALA A 158 -7.64 7.21 15.19
C ALA A 158 -7.84 8.62 15.77
N GLY A 159 -9.06 9.15 15.64
CA GLY A 159 -9.32 10.57 15.91
C GLY A 159 -8.41 11.45 15.04
N HIS A 160 -7.74 12.42 15.62
CA HIS A 160 -6.81 13.32 14.93
C HIS A 160 -5.34 12.87 14.99
N TYR A 161 -5.07 11.60 15.30
CA TYR A 161 -3.71 11.06 15.32
C TYR A 161 -3.48 10.07 14.20
N LEU A 162 -2.35 10.26 13.52
CA LEU A 162 -1.78 9.30 12.58
C LEU A 162 -0.79 8.42 13.33
N TYR A 163 -0.96 7.12 13.22
CA TYR A 163 -0.08 6.12 13.82
C TYR A 163 0.89 5.61 12.77
N CYS A 164 2.18 5.66 13.10
CA CYS A 164 3.25 5.37 12.17
C CYS A 164 4.20 4.34 12.75
N ARG A 165 4.80 3.54 11.88
CA ARG A 165 5.95 2.71 12.21
C ARG A 165 7.23 3.31 11.64
N SER A 166 8.38 3.02 12.24
CA SER A 166 9.67 3.41 11.66
C SER A 166 9.91 2.73 10.31
N VAL A 167 10.50 3.48 9.38
CA VAL A 167 11.02 2.93 8.12
C VAL A 167 12.35 2.27 8.43
N SER A 168 12.36 0.94 8.59
CA SER A 168 13.58 0.20 8.85
C SER A 168 14.25 -0.20 7.54
N ALA A 169 15.54 0.07 7.43
CA ALA A 169 16.33 -0.31 6.26
C ALA A 169 16.58 -1.83 6.15
N ALA A 170 16.36 -2.59 7.21
CA ALA A 170 16.57 -4.03 7.21
C ALA A 170 15.32 -4.78 7.67
N PRO A 171 14.98 -5.91 7.06
CA PRO A 171 13.75 -6.65 7.34
C PRO A 171 13.65 -7.19 8.77
N PHE A 172 14.73 -7.16 9.53
CA PHE A 172 14.81 -7.67 10.90
C PHE A 172 15.21 -6.60 11.92
N CYS A 173 15.13 -5.31 11.56
CA CYS A 173 15.42 -4.24 12.50
C CYS A 173 14.25 -4.02 13.46
N ARG A 174 14.58 -3.54 14.64
CA ARG A 174 13.61 -3.10 15.62
C ARG A 174 12.69 -2.05 15.01
N THR A 175 11.40 -2.29 15.09
CA THR A 175 10.37 -1.36 14.65
C THR A 175 9.91 -0.53 15.85
N ASP A 176 10.05 0.77 15.74
CA ASP A 176 9.50 1.72 16.70
C ASP A 176 8.17 2.27 16.17
N GLY A 177 7.27 2.60 17.09
CA GLY A 177 6.00 3.23 16.79
C GLY A 177 5.96 4.68 17.23
N MET A 178 5.26 5.51 16.47
CA MET A 178 5.02 6.91 16.72
C MET A 178 3.56 7.26 16.44
N ARG A 179 2.93 8.07 17.28
CA ARG A 179 1.71 8.78 16.95
C ARG A 179 2.04 10.23 16.61
N PHE A 180 1.46 10.72 15.53
CA PHE A 180 1.63 12.06 15.00
C PHE A 180 0.29 12.81 15.07
N ASN A 181 0.28 13.97 15.73
CA ASN A 181 -0.92 14.78 15.85
C ASN A 181 -1.13 15.61 14.58
N LEU A 182 -2.22 15.36 13.86
CA LEU A 182 -2.58 16.01 12.60
C LEU A 182 -3.01 17.48 12.77
N GLU A 183 -3.31 17.95 14.00
CA GLU A 183 -3.68 19.33 14.26
C GLU A 183 -2.47 20.23 14.44
N ASN A 184 -1.44 19.76 15.17
CA ASN A 184 -0.31 20.61 15.57
C ASN A 184 1.07 20.03 15.20
N GLY A 185 1.16 18.80 14.65
CA GLY A 185 2.41 18.16 14.27
C GLY A 185 3.23 17.59 15.44
N GLU A 186 2.68 17.55 16.66
CA GLU A 186 3.39 16.94 17.78
C GLU A 186 3.45 15.42 17.65
N THR A 187 4.55 14.86 18.15
CA THR A 187 4.80 13.42 18.12
C THR A 187 4.88 12.85 19.52
N ALA A 188 4.48 11.58 19.68
CA ALA A 188 4.68 10.84 20.91
C ALA A 188 4.91 9.34 20.56
N PRO A 189 5.61 8.60 21.44
CA PRO A 189 5.78 7.16 21.25
C PRO A 189 4.43 6.43 21.18
N TRP A 190 4.40 5.40 20.34
CA TRP A 190 3.31 4.43 20.26
C TRP A 190 3.89 3.02 20.36
N ASN A 191 3.32 2.19 21.21
CA ASN A 191 3.80 0.84 21.42
C ASN A 191 3.35 -0.07 20.28
N ILE A 192 4.32 -0.73 19.64
CA ILE A 192 4.13 -1.73 18.60
C ILE A 192 5.11 -2.88 18.87
N PRO A 193 4.74 -4.14 18.61
CA PRO A 193 5.70 -5.25 18.72
C PRO A 193 6.90 -5.01 17.82
N VAL A 194 8.11 -5.15 18.38
CA VAL A 194 9.38 -4.82 17.69
C VAL A 194 9.63 -5.62 16.41
N GLU A 195 9.03 -6.80 16.30
CA GLU A 195 9.15 -7.68 15.14
C GLU A 195 8.13 -7.35 14.04
N THR A 196 7.33 -6.28 14.18
CA THR A 196 6.31 -5.92 13.19
C THR A 196 6.96 -5.45 11.89
N MET A 197 6.74 -6.20 10.83
CA MET A 197 7.21 -5.87 9.48
C MET A 197 6.28 -4.86 8.81
N TYR A 198 4.97 -5.12 8.84
CA TYR A 198 3.94 -4.20 8.32
C TYR A 198 2.58 -4.48 8.97
N ILE A 199 1.65 -3.54 8.81
CA ILE A 199 0.27 -3.63 9.29
C ILE A 199 -0.62 -3.61 8.05
N PRO A 200 -1.08 -4.79 7.59
CA PRO A 200 -1.83 -4.88 6.34
C PRO A 200 -3.26 -4.38 6.47
N ASP A 201 -3.88 -4.48 7.66
CA ASP A 201 -5.31 -4.18 7.80
C ASP A 201 -5.74 -3.93 9.26
N ILE A 202 -7.01 -3.54 9.42
CA ILE A 202 -7.75 -3.49 10.67
C ILE A 202 -8.90 -4.49 10.59
N VAL A 203 -9.04 -5.34 11.60
CA VAL A 203 -10.09 -6.36 11.70
C VAL A 203 -10.92 -6.10 12.95
N GLY A 204 -12.12 -5.56 12.77
CA GLY A 204 -12.92 -5.06 13.87
C GLY A 204 -12.22 -3.91 14.59
N ASP A 205 -11.92 -4.10 15.88
CA ASP A 205 -11.17 -3.14 16.72
C ASP A 205 -9.68 -3.51 16.89
N ALA A 206 -9.15 -4.46 16.11
CA ALA A 206 -7.77 -4.94 16.23
C ALA A 206 -6.96 -4.64 14.97
N LEU A 207 -5.65 -4.40 15.14
CA LEU A 207 -4.70 -4.34 14.03
C LEU A 207 -4.31 -5.75 13.60
N LEU A 208 -4.33 -6.01 12.31
CA LEU A 208 -3.66 -7.18 11.74
C LEU A 208 -2.19 -6.82 11.54
N LEU A 209 -1.31 -7.47 12.29
CA LEU A 209 0.13 -7.30 12.18
C LEU A 209 0.74 -8.47 11.43
N CYS A 210 1.66 -8.18 10.50
CA CYS A 210 2.59 -9.16 9.99
C CYS A 210 3.92 -9.02 10.75
N ARG A 211 4.29 -10.04 11.52
CA ARG A 211 5.50 -10.08 12.34
C ARG A 211 6.50 -11.05 11.73
N VAL A 212 7.77 -10.71 11.83
CA VAL A 212 8.87 -11.61 11.45
C VAL A 212 9.34 -12.33 12.71
N VAL A 213 9.13 -13.64 12.76
CA VAL A 213 9.54 -14.47 13.90
C VAL A 213 10.67 -15.40 13.47
N SER A 214 11.79 -15.31 14.16
CA SER A 214 12.97 -16.12 13.89
C SER A 214 13.55 -16.69 15.19
N ASP A 215 14.08 -17.90 15.11
CA ASP A 215 14.77 -18.57 16.22
C ASP A 215 16.20 -18.00 16.47
N TYR A 216 16.65 -17.07 15.64
CA TYR A 216 17.97 -16.45 15.81
C TYR A 216 17.92 -15.20 16.70
N PRO A 217 18.93 -15.01 17.55
CA PRO A 217 18.98 -13.83 18.41
C PRO A 217 19.25 -12.55 17.62
N VAL A 218 18.64 -11.46 18.05
CA VAL A 218 18.90 -10.10 17.56
C VAL A 218 20.10 -9.52 18.34
N PRO A 219 21.05 -8.77 17.72
CA PRO A 219 21.12 -8.36 16.32
C PRO A 219 21.60 -9.48 15.39
N TYR A 220 21.11 -9.44 14.15
CA TYR A 220 21.51 -10.40 13.13
C TYR A 220 22.90 -10.07 12.58
N PRO A 221 23.73 -11.09 12.31
CA PRO A 221 25.04 -10.86 11.74
C PRO A 221 24.97 -10.51 10.24
N ASP A 222 25.88 -9.67 9.81
CA ASP A 222 26.05 -9.24 8.40
C ASP A 222 26.72 -10.28 7.49
N ASP A 223 26.53 -11.57 7.76
CA ASP A 223 27.19 -12.66 7.06
C ASP A 223 26.20 -13.37 6.12
N ASP A 224 26.51 -13.45 4.82
CA ASP A 224 25.64 -14.01 3.77
C ASP A 224 25.25 -15.48 4.03
N GLU A 225 26.16 -16.32 4.55
CA GLU A 225 25.85 -17.72 4.87
C GLU A 225 24.89 -17.84 6.06
N MET A 226 25.04 -16.96 7.05
CA MET A 226 24.18 -16.93 8.23
C MET A 226 22.84 -16.27 7.91
N SER A 227 22.79 -15.33 6.98
CA SER A 227 21.56 -14.77 6.44
C SER A 227 20.67 -15.87 5.84
N GLN A 228 21.20 -16.76 5.02
CA GLN A 228 20.44 -17.88 4.45
C GLN A 228 19.90 -18.85 5.51
N ALA A 229 20.72 -19.22 6.50
CA ALA A 229 20.28 -20.11 7.58
C ALA A 229 19.23 -19.46 8.48
N LEU A 230 19.35 -18.14 8.73
CA LEU A 230 18.37 -17.32 9.42
C LEU A 230 17.02 -17.35 8.72
N LEU A 231 17.04 -17.10 7.43
CA LEU A 231 15.88 -17.02 6.61
C LEU A 231 15.13 -18.38 6.58
N GLN A 232 15.81 -19.53 6.56
CA GLN A 232 15.20 -20.87 6.59
C GLN A 232 14.40 -21.17 7.88
N ASN A 233 14.70 -20.45 8.97
CA ASN A 233 14.04 -20.62 10.27
C ASN A 233 13.16 -19.44 10.64
N THR A 234 12.84 -18.59 9.68
CA THR A 234 12.02 -17.41 9.87
C THR A 234 10.64 -17.62 9.28
N THR A 235 9.61 -17.16 9.97
CA THR A 235 8.23 -17.20 9.54
C THR A 235 7.60 -15.82 9.62
N LEU A 236 6.62 -15.58 8.76
CA LEU A 236 5.69 -14.45 8.88
C LEU A 236 4.52 -14.88 9.75
N GLU A 237 4.37 -14.27 10.90
CA GLU A 237 3.29 -14.51 11.82
C GLU A 237 2.24 -13.40 11.70
N TYR A 238 1.01 -13.75 11.34
CA TYR A 238 -0.11 -12.82 11.26
C TYR A 238 -0.89 -12.86 12.57
N THR A 239 -0.93 -11.72 13.26
CA THR A 239 -1.51 -11.61 14.59
C THR A 239 -2.50 -10.45 14.67
N LEU A 240 -3.55 -10.60 15.48
CA LEU A 240 -4.40 -9.51 15.88
C LEU A 240 -3.84 -8.86 17.15
N ALA A 241 -3.66 -7.56 17.13
CA ALA A 241 -3.12 -6.79 18.23
C ALA A 241 -4.03 -5.64 18.65
N ASP A 242 -3.91 -5.26 19.89
CA ASP A 242 -4.58 -4.08 20.44
C ASP A 242 -3.94 -2.81 19.83
N PRO A 243 -4.72 -1.93 19.22
CA PRO A 243 -4.15 -0.75 18.55
C PRO A 243 -3.62 0.33 19.51
N ALA A 244 -4.08 0.36 20.77
CA ALA A 244 -3.59 1.31 21.75
C ALA A 244 -2.26 0.89 22.37
N THR A 245 -2.13 -0.40 22.70
CA THR A 245 -1.02 -0.96 23.46
C THR A 245 -0.02 -1.75 22.61
N GLY A 246 -0.39 -2.15 21.40
CA GLY A 246 0.36 -3.09 20.58
C GLY A 246 0.34 -4.53 21.09
N ALA A 247 -0.38 -4.82 22.19
CA ALA A 247 -0.43 -6.16 22.77
C ALA A 247 -1.08 -7.16 21.82
N VAL A 248 -0.39 -8.26 21.53
CA VAL A 248 -0.93 -9.35 20.69
C VAL A 248 -2.08 -10.02 21.44
N ARG A 249 -3.26 -10.01 20.83
CA ARG A 249 -4.47 -10.65 21.31
C ARG A 249 -4.59 -12.09 20.84
N GLN A 250 -4.20 -12.34 19.59
CA GLN A 250 -4.34 -13.66 18.95
C GLN A 250 -3.33 -13.80 17.81
N THR A 251 -2.67 -14.95 17.71
CA THR A 251 -2.00 -15.38 16.47
C THR A 251 -3.01 -16.10 15.59
N CYS A 252 -3.20 -15.61 14.37
CA CYS A 252 -4.14 -16.17 13.41
C CYS A 252 -3.52 -17.31 12.62
N PHE A 253 -2.39 -17.05 11.98
CA PHE A 253 -1.68 -18.04 11.15
C PHE A 253 -0.23 -17.61 10.91
N THR A 254 0.53 -18.53 10.33
CA THR A 254 1.91 -18.27 9.91
C THR A 254 2.08 -18.61 8.44
N LEU A 255 2.93 -17.84 7.74
CA LEU A 255 3.40 -18.13 6.38
C LEU A 255 4.91 -18.31 6.41
N PRO A 256 5.50 -19.11 5.51
CA PRO A 256 6.94 -19.13 5.33
C PRO A 256 7.45 -17.72 4.98
N TYR A 257 8.59 -17.34 5.50
CA TYR A 257 9.28 -16.15 5.04
C TYR A 257 9.86 -16.41 3.64
N ASP A 258 9.87 -15.35 2.80
CA ASP A 258 10.34 -15.43 1.41
C ASP A 258 11.82 -15.72 1.32
N ILE A 259 12.15 -17.01 1.11
CA ILE A 259 13.52 -17.40 0.88
C ILE A 259 13.56 -18.41 -0.24
N PRO A 260 14.50 -18.26 -1.17
CA PRO A 260 14.75 -19.31 -2.13
C PRO A 260 15.14 -20.57 -1.38
N GLN A 261 14.22 -21.52 -1.32
CA GLN A 261 14.61 -22.92 -1.07
C GLN A 261 15.02 -23.50 -2.41
N PRO A 262 16.06 -24.36 -2.49
CA PRO A 262 16.38 -25.02 -3.74
C PRO A 262 15.13 -25.72 -4.30
N GLY A 263 14.55 -25.15 -5.37
CA GLY A 263 13.40 -25.67 -6.09
C GLY A 263 12.05 -24.98 -5.91
N SER A 264 11.84 -24.05 -4.97
CA SER A 264 10.63 -23.21 -4.95
C SER A 264 10.70 -22.08 -3.93
N LEU A 265 10.56 -20.85 -4.38
CA LEU A 265 10.27 -19.68 -3.59
C LEU A 265 8.80 -19.34 -3.74
N THR A 266 8.09 -19.09 -2.64
CA THR A 266 6.72 -18.59 -2.67
C THR A 266 6.66 -17.23 -2.00
N ILE A 267 6.31 -16.20 -2.78
CA ILE A 267 6.11 -14.82 -2.30
C ILE A 267 4.63 -14.60 -2.04
N TYR A 268 4.30 -14.19 -0.82
CA TYR A 268 2.93 -13.90 -0.43
C TYR A 268 2.67 -12.40 -0.43
N THR A 269 1.71 -11.96 -1.24
CA THR A 269 1.24 -10.57 -1.28
C THR A 269 -0.17 -10.49 -0.74
N TYR A 270 -0.39 -9.66 0.28
CA TYR A 270 -1.71 -9.42 0.84
C TYR A 270 -2.58 -8.64 -0.17
N LEU A 271 -3.79 -9.13 -0.42
CA LEU A 271 -4.76 -8.53 -1.36
C LEU A 271 -5.90 -7.79 -0.65
N GLY A 272 -6.16 -8.12 0.62
CA GLY A 272 -7.25 -7.56 1.40
C GLY A 272 -7.98 -8.61 2.22
N LYS A 273 -9.08 -8.20 2.86
CA LYS A 273 -9.94 -9.08 3.67
C LYS A 273 -11.39 -9.08 3.17
N CYS A 274 -12.15 -10.09 3.58
CA CYS A 274 -13.60 -10.10 3.53
C CYS A 274 -14.12 -10.78 4.80
N GLY A 275 -14.73 -10.01 5.68
CA GLY A 275 -15.10 -10.47 7.03
C GLY A 275 -13.88 -10.96 7.81
N SER A 276 -13.84 -12.24 8.17
CA SER A 276 -12.74 -12.89 8.91
C SER A 276 -11.73 -13.61 8.01
N ASP A 277 -11.88 -13.54 6.70
CA ASP A 277 -11.02 -14.19 5.74
C ASP A 277 -10.04 -13.19 5.10
N PHE A 278 -8.79 -13.59 4.96
CA PHE A 278 -7.70 -12.83 4.35
C PHE A 278 -7.33 -13.45 3.01
N TYR A 279 -7.07 -12.60 2.01
CA TYR A 279 -6.72 -13.03 0.66
C TYR A 279 -5.26 -12.71 0.37
N PHE A 280 -4.56 -13.71 -0.16
CA PHE A 280 -3.15 -13.59 -0.52
C PHE A 280 -2.94 -14.07 -1.94
N ARG A 281 -2.16 -13.32 -2.69
CA ARG A 281 -1.51 -13.81 -3.90
C ARG A 281 -0.27 -14.60 -3.47
N ALA A 282 -0.12 -15.80 -3.98
CA ALA A 282 1.04 -16.66 -3.77
C ALA A 282 1.77 -16.84 -5.11
N ASP A 283 2.88 -16.13 -5.28
CA ASP A 283 3.74 -16.21 -6.46
C ASP A 283 4.80 -17.27 -6.24
N GLN A 284 4.82 -18.30 -7.08
CA GLN A 284 5.86 -19.30 -7.08
C GLN A 284 6.95 -18.92 -8.07
N CYS A 285 8.18 -18.84 -7.59
CA CYS A 285 9.36 -18.56 -8.36
C CYS A 285 10.35 -19.73 -8.25
N ASP A 286 11.23 -19.86 -9.24
CA ASP A 286 12.36 -20.80 -9.18
C ASP A 286 13.54 -20.20 -8.38
N ASP A 287 14.67 -20.94 -8.36
CA ASP A 287 15.89 -20.56 -7.65
C ASP A 287 16.55 -19.27 -8.19
N GLU A 288 16.17 -18.86 -9.42
CA GLU A 288 16.67 -17.64 -10.07
C GLU A 288 15.66 -16.48 -9.94
N TYR A 289 14.64 -16.65 -9.11
CA TYR A 289 13.50 -15.71 -8.95
C TYR A 289 12.65 -15.54 -10.21
N ALA A 290 12.78 -16.44 -11.19
CA ALA A 290 11.89 -16.43 -12.34
C ALA A 290 10.51 -16.97 -11.94
N PHE A 291 9.48 -16.27 -12.40
CA PHE A 291 8.10 -16.63 -12.13
C PHE A 291 7.72 -17.99 -12.73
N VAL A 292 7.18 -18.88 -11.92
CA VAL A 292 6.73 -20.22 -12.33
C VAL A 292 5.21 -20.30 -12.39
N SER A 293 4.55 -19.92 -11.31
CA SER A 293 3.08 -19.95 -11.23
C SER A 293 2.59 -19.00 -10.15
N GLN A 294 1.29 -18.71 -10.17
CA GLN A 294 0.64 -17.86 -9.20
C GLN A 294 -0.71 -18.47 -8.81
N SER A 295 -1.07 -18.36 -7.55
CA SER A 295 -2.39 -18.76 -7.04
C SER A 295 -2.93 -17.73 -6.05
N VAL A 296 -4.23 -17.84 -5.73
CA VAL A 296 -4.86 -17.04 -4.69
C VAL A 296 -5.26 -17.95 -3.54
N LEU A 297 -4.80 -17.59 -2.35
CA LEU A 297 -5.13 -18.28 -1.11
C LEU A 297 -6.11 -17.44 -0.31
N ARG A 298 -7.12 -18.09 0.27
CA ARG A 298 -7.95 -17.57 1.34
C ARG A 298 -7.52 -18.19 2.65
N ILE A 299 -7.27 -17.38 3.68
CA ILE A 299 -6.84 -17.84 5.00
C ILE A 299 -7.75 -17.22 6.06
N GLY A 300 -8.43 -18.05 6.83
CA GLY A 300 -9.28 -17.58 7.93
C GLY A 300 -8.46 -17.16 9.16
N THR A 301 -9.08 -16.41 10.05
CA THR A 301 -8.48 -16.03 11.35
C THR A 301 -8.17 -17.24 12.24
N ASP A 302 -8.75 -18.39 11.96
CA ASP A 302 -8.48 -19.68 12.60
C ASP A 302 -7.31 -20.46 11.96
N GLY A 303 -6.66 -19.88 10.93
CA GLY A 303 -5.58 -20.50 10.17
C GLY A 303 -6.00 -21.48 9.09
N THR A 304 -7.31 -21.68 8.89
CA THR A 304 -7.81 -22.54 7.82
C THR A 304 -7.44 -21.97 6.46
N ARG A 305 -6.72 -22.74 5.63
CA ARG A 305 -6.24 -22.33 4.31
C ARG A 305 -7.05 -22.99 3.21
N THR A 306 -7.43 -22.22 2.23
CA THR A 306 -8.11 -22.68 1.02
C THR A 306 -7.41 -22.08 -0.21
N ASP A 307 -6.89 -22.94 -1.09
CA ASP A 307 -6.52 -22.52 -2.44
C ASP A 307 -7.82 -22.35 -3.23
N LEU A 308 -8.04 -21.15 -3.77
CA LEU A 308 -9.25 -20.81 -4.52
C LEU A 308 -9.27 -21.42 -5.94
N GLY A 309 -8.21 -22.17 -6.32
CA GLY A 309 -8.13 -22.78 -7.64
C GLY A 309 -7.94 -21.76 -8.78
N ILE A 310 -7.74 -20.50 -8.45
CA ILE A 310 -7.44 -19.44 -9.42
C ILE A 310 -5.96 -19.56 -9.71
N THR A 311 -5.63 -20.44 -10.67
CA THR A 311 -4.24 -20.72 -11.03
C THR A 311 -3.90 -20.02 -12.32
N LYS A 312 -2.71 -19.47 -12.38
CA LYS A 312 -2.22 -18.72 -13.50
C LYS A 312 -1.06 -19.41 -14.21
N THR A 313 -1.10 -19.30 -15.52
CA THR A 313 0.01 -19.61 -16.41
C THR A 313 0.78 -18.34 -16.77
N PRO A 314 2.00 -18.41 -17.35
CA PRO A 314 2.80 -17.26 -17.76
C PRO A 314 2.13 -16.25 -18.69
N ASP A 315 0.98 -16.61 -19.28
CA ASP A 315 0.22 -15.75 -20.20
C ASP A 315 -0.63 -14.67 -19.49
N TYR A 316 -0.70 -14.70 -18.14
CA TYR A 316 -1.41 -13.71 -17.36
C TYR A 316 -0.42 -12.82 -16.59
N ILE A 317 -0.70 -11.52 -16.51
CA ILE A 317 0.28 -10.55 -16.04
C ILE A 317 0.08 -10.25 -14.55
N ASP A 318 -1.16 -10.25 -14.05
CA ASP A 318 -1.40 -9.74 -12.71
C ASP A 318 -2.68 -10.26 -12.05
N TYR A 319 -2.64 -10.35 -10.70
CA TYR A 319 -3.82 -10.51 -9.84
C TYR A 319 -4.01 -9.24 -9.02
N SER A 320 -5.25 -8.77 -8.96
CA SER A 320 -5.63 -7.68 -8.09
C SER A 320 -6.96 -7.99 -7.40
N ALA A 321 -7.27 -7.24 -6.35
CA ALA A 321 -8.57 -7.25 -5.72
C ALA A 321 -9.33 -5.98 -6.05
N VAL A 322 -10.64 -6.08 -6.27
CA VAL A 322 -11.56 -4.95 -6.28
C VAL A 322 -12.17 -4.85 -4.89
N LEU A 323 -11.88 -3.76 -4.22
CA LEU A 323 -12.39 -3.48 -2.88
C LEU A 323 -13.68 -2.66 -2.94
N GLN A 324 -14.55 -2.87 -1.96
CA GLN A 324 -15.64 -1.95 -1.61
C GLN A 324 -15.43 -1.52 -0.15
N GLY A 325 -15.16 -0.26 0.07
CA GLY A 325 -14.58 0.16 1.35
C GLY A 325 -13.23 -0.52 1.57
N ASP A 326 -13.10 -1.27 2.66
CA ASP A 326 -11.91 -2.04 3.05
C ASP A 326 -12.04 -3.56 2.78
N GLU A 327 -13.13 -4.00 2.14
CA GLU A 327 -13.38 -5.43 1.90
C GLU A 327 -13.22 -5.82 0.42
N VAL A 328 -12.61 -6.98 0.20
CA VAL A 328 -12.52 -7.63 -1.12
C VAL A 328 -13.91 -8.03 -1.58
N ARG A 329 -14.30 -7.58 -2.76
CA ARG A 329 -15.53 -7.99 -3.46
C ARG A 329 -15.25 -8.94 -4.59
N TRP A 330 -14.24 -8.65 -5.38
CA TRP A 330 -13.83 -9.46 -6.49
C TRP A 330 -12.32 -9.68 -6.49
N LEU A 331 -11.92 -10.80 -7.06
CA LEU A 331 -10.55 -11.08 -7.42
C LEU A 331 -10.46 -11.03 -8.95
N LEU A 332 -9.44 -10.37 -9.47
CA LEU A 332 -9.24 -10.20 -10.89
C LEU A 332 -7.93 -10.85 -11.33
N THR A 333 -7.96 -11.50 -12.48
CA THR A 333 -6.75 -11.82 -13.24
C THR A 333 -6.77 -11.06 -14.56
N ARG A 334 -5.61 -10.61 -15.01
CA ARG A 334 -5.45 -9.94 -16.29
C ARG A 334 -4.53 -10.72 -17.19
N GLY A 335 -5.03 -11.13 -18.34
CA GLY A 335 -4.23 -11.76 -19.39
C GLY A 335 -3.35 -10.76 -20.17
N THR A 336 -2.31 -11.27 -20.83
CA THR A 336 -1.48 -10.51 -21.78
C THR A 336 -2.28 -10.02 -22.98
N ASP A 337 -3.40 -10.68 -23.30
CA ASP A 337 -4.39 -10.31 -24.32
C ASP A 337 -5.32 -9.17 -23.88
N GLY A 338 -5.21 -8.70 -22.63
CA GLY A 338 -6.07 -7.67 -22.07
C GLY A 338 -7.41 -8.17 -21.55
N ILE A 339 -7.61 -9.47 -21.49
CA ILE A 339 -8.82 -10.08 -20.95
C ILE A 339 -8.73 -10.14 -19.42
N TYR A 340 -9.78 -9.71 -18.73
CA TYR A 340 -9.99 -9.88 -17.31
C TYR A 340 -10.87 -11.09 -17.06
N LEU A 341 -10.43 -11.99 -16.18
CA LEU A 341 -11.31 -12.98 -15.55
C LEU A 341 -11.63 -12.49 -14.15
N ILE A 342 -12.90 -12.56 -13.78
CA ILE A 342 -13.45 -11.98 -12.56
C ILE A 342 -13.96 -13.12 -11.71
N TYR A 343 -13.52 -13.16 -10.46
CA TYR A 343 -13.90 -14.21 -9.51
C TYR A 343 -14.54 -13.61 -8.26
N ASP A 344 -15.47 -14.35 -7.69
CA ASP A 344 -16.00 -14.05 -6.37
C ASP A 344 -14.98 -14.38 -5.25
N THR A 345 -15.32 -14.07 -4.02
CA THR A 345 -14.49 -14.35 -2.83
C THR A 345 -14.38 -15.86 -2.50
N GLN A 346 -15.11 -16.73 -3.21
CA GLN A 346 -15.00 -18.19 -3.10
C GLN A 346 -14.15 -18.80 -4.23
N GLY A 347 -13.67 -17.99 -5.18
CA GLY A 347 -12.87 -18.41 -6.32
C GLY A 347 -13.68 -18.91 -7.52
N HIS A 348 -15.00 -18.69 -7.55
CA HIS A 348 -15.80 -18.99 -8.72
C HIS A 348 -15.69 -17.87 -9.76
N GLU A 349 -15.44 -18.22 -11.01
CA GLU A 349 -15.51 -17.27 -12.10
C GLU A 349 -16.94 -16.74 -12.25
N ILE A 350 -17.13 -15.46 -12.10
CA ILE A 350 -18.44 -14.78 -12.16
C ILE A 350 -18.58 -13.86 -13.38
N GLY A 351 -17.50 -13.61 -14.08
CA GLY A 351 -17.54 -12.74 -15.26
C GLY A 351 -16.23 -12.68 -16.01
N ARG A 352 -16.31 -12.05 -17.17
CA ARG A 352 -15.19 -11.84 -18.06
C ARG A 352 -15.35 -10.51 -18.78
N ASN A 353 -14.27 -9.75 -18.87
CA ASN A 353 -14.26 -8.50 -19.63
C ASN A 353 -12.98 -8.38 -20.45
N GLU A 354 -13.05 -7.61 -21.52
CA GLU A 354 -11.92 -7.34 -22.41
C GLU A 354 -11.75 -5.82 -22.53
N ARG A 355 -10.49 -5.37 -22.43
CA ARG A 355 -10.20 -3.97 -22.63
C ARG A 355 -10.62 -3.53 -24.05
N PRO A 356 -11.50 -2.50 -24.17
CA PRO A 356 -11.91 -1.98 -25.47
C PRO A 356 -10.71 -1.54 -26.32
N ALA A 357 -10.78 -1.82 -27.62
CA ALA A 357 -9.72 -1.43 -28.55
C ALA A 357 -9.51 0.08 -28.55
N GLY A 358 -8.25 0.52 -28.45
CA GLY A 358 -7.87 1.92 -28.48
C GLY A 358 -7.82 2.62 -27.11
N LEU A 359 -8.21 1.96 -26.03
CA LEU A 359 -7.97 2.46 -24.68
C LEU A 359 -6.54 2.14 -24.21
N GLU A 360 -5.89 3.12 -23.57
CA GLU A 360 -4.57 2.93 -22.97
C GLU A 360 -4.67 2.13 -21.68
N ALA A 361 -5.72 2.38 -20.90
CA ALA A 361 -6.06 1.68 -19.67
C ALA A 361 -7.55 1.30 -19.67
N PHE A 362 -7.91 0.26 -18.94
CA PHE A 362 -9.30 -0.12 -18.67
C PHE A 362 -9.28 -1.11 -17.51
N PHE A 363 -9.28 -0.61 -16.30
CA PHE A 363 -9.28 -1.47 -15.12
C PHE A 363 -10.06 -0.84 -13.96
N PRO A 364 -10.77 -1.66 -13.18
CA PRO A 364 -11.45 -1.19 -11.99
C PRO A 364 -10.42 -0.90 -10.87
N LEU A 365 -10.60 0.25 -10.21
CA LEU A 365 -9.86 0.60 -9.00
C LEU A 365 -10.57 0.08 -7.76
N CYS A 366 -11.86 0.34 -7.66
CA CYS A 366 -12.69 -0.07 -6.54
C CYS A 366 -14.17 -0.12 -6.94
N MET A 367 -14.97 -0.72 -6.07
CA MET A 367 -16.42 -0.62 -6.11
C MET A 367 -16.87 0.52 -5.18
N LEU A 368 -17.67 1.41 -5.68
CA LEU A 368 -18.29 2.50 -4.94
C LEU A 368 -19.42 2.00 -4.04
N ASP A 369 -19.83 2.79 -3.06
CA ASP A 369 -20.91 2.44 -2.13
C ASP A 369 -22.23 2.14 -2.81
N ASP A 370 -22.49 2.74 -3.97
CA ASP A 370 -23.69 2.51 -4.78
C ASP A 370 -23.60 1.29 -5.71
N GLY A 371 -22.52 0.51 -5.64
CA GLY A 371 -22.29 -0.70 -6.41
C GLY A 371 -21.73 -0.49 -7.82
N ARG A 372 -21.46 0.75 -8.22
CA ARG A 372 -20.75 1.03 -9.47
C ARG A 372 -19.25 0.85 -9.28
N LEU A 373 -18.55 0.66 -10.39
CA LEU A 373 -17.08 0.62 -10.41
C LEU A 373 -16.52 2.00 -10.71
N LEU A 374 -15.50 2.39 -9.96
CA LEU A 374 -14.56 3.42 -10.37
C LEU A 374 -13.49 2.78 -11.24
N MET A 375 -13.36 3.30 -12.46
CA MET A 375 -12.45 2.78 -13.48
C MET A 375 -11.36 3.78 -13.80
N VAL A 376 -10.16 3.31 -14.19
CA VAL A 376 -9.20 4.08 -14.98
C VAL A 376 -9.32 3.64 -16.43
N VAL A 377 -9.54 4.60 -17.34
CA VAL A 377 -9.75 4.34 -18.78
C VAL A 377 -8.63 4.92 -19.65
N GLY A 378 -7.68 5.61 -19.08
CA GLY A 378 -6.52 6.19 -19.75
C GLY A 378 -5.85 7.24 -18.90
N TYR A 379 -4.98 8.02 -19.54
CA TYR A 379 -4.26 9.13 -18.92
C TYR A 379 -4.40 10.37 -19.79
N ASP A 380 -4.49 11.53 -19.14
CA ASP A 380 -4.55 12.83 -19.82
C ASP A 380 -3.16 13.44 -19.87
N TRP A 381 -2.58 13.43 -21.08
CA TRP A 381 -1.22 13.94 -21.32
C TRP A 381 -1.14 15.48 -21.37
N GLU A 382 -2.29 16.17 -21.52
CA GLU A 382 -2.35 17.63 -21.44
C GLU A 382 -2.34 18.11 -19.98
N HIS A 383 -2.76 17.21 -19.06
CA HIS A 383 -2.71 17.41 -17.61
C HIS A 383 -1.66 16.48 -16.95
N ASP A 384 -0.48 16.36 -17.58
CA ASP A 384 0.71 15.68 -17.07
C ASP A 384 0.49 14.23 -16.64
N SER A 385 -0.27 13.49 -17.42
CA SER A 385 -0.63 12.09 -17.18
C SER A 385 -1.57 11.84 -15.98
N ALA A 386 -2.37 12.82 -15.59
CA ALA A 386 -3.47 12.61 -14.66
C ALA A 386 -4.36 11.45 -15.12
N ALA A 387 -4.87 10.64 -14.18
CA ALA A 387 -5.70 9.51 -14.53
C ALA A 387 -7.06 9.97 -15.08
N ARG A 388 -7.49 9.36 -16.18
CA ARG A 388 -8.84 9.54 -16.73
C ARG A 388 -9.76 8.54 -16.07
N TYR A 389 -10.61 9.06 -15.19
CA TYR A 389 -11.56 8.24 -14.44
C TYR A 389 -12.87 8.06 -15.22
N ALA A 390 -13.53 6.94 -14.94
CA ALA A 390 -14.87 6.65 -15.41
C ALA A 390 -15.67 5.92 -14.33
N VAL A 391 -16.99 5.97 -14.41
CA VAL A 391 -17.87 5.10 -13.65
C VAL A 391 -18.57 4.13 -14.57
N MET A 392 -18.66 2.88 -14.15
CA MET A 392 -19.27 1.80 -14.90
C MET A 392 -20.18 0.98 -13.99
N ASP A 393 -21.28 0.49 -14.54
CA ASP A 393 -22.12 -0.47 -13.83
C ASP A 393 -21.37 -1.80 -13.63
N ALA A 394 -21.48 -2.38 -12.44
CA ALA A 394 -20.77 -3.59 -12.10
C ALA A 394 -21.23 -4.80 -12.94
N ASP A 395 -22.55 -4.92 -13.20
CA ASP A 395 -23.09 -5.98 -14.02
C ASP A 395 -22.67 -5.82 -15.48
N GLU A 396 -22.57 -4.58 -15.97
CA GLU A 396 -22.06 -4.29 -17.32
C GLU A 396 -20.60 -4.80 -17.44
N PHE A 397 -19.75 -4.53 -16.44
CA PHE A 397 -18.37 -5.02 -16.44
C PHE A 397 -18.30 -6.54 -16.37
N LEU A 398 -19.07 -7.20 -15.51
CA LEU A 398 -19.13 -8.66 -15.37
C LEU A 398 -19.55 -9.37 -16.67
N ASN A 399 -20.45 -8.75 -17.45
CA ASN A 399 -20.96 -9.31 -18.69
C ASN A 399 -20.13 -8.95 -19.93
N GLY A 400 -18.94 -8.39 -19.77
CA GLY A 400 -18.06 -8.05 -20.87
C GLY A 400 -18.45 -6.79 -21.63
N GLY A 401 -19.31 -5.96 -21.04
CA GLY A 401 -19.70 -4.70 -21.63
C GLY A 401 -18.61 -3.63 -21.53
N SER A 402 -18.81 -2.54 -22.26
CA SER A 402 -17.88 -1.41 -22.30
C SER A 402 -18.58 -0.05 -22.17
N ALA A 403 -19.81 -0.05 -21.70
CA ALA A 403 -20.57 1.18 -21.47
C ALA A 403 -20.16 1.81 -20.14
N TYR A 404 -19.45 2.92 -20.18
CA TYR A 404 -19.03 3.69 -19.02
C TYR A 404 -19.27 5.19 -19.24
N ARG A 405 -19.33 5.93 -18.16
CA ARG A 405 -19.36 7.40 -18.19
C ARG A 405 -17.99 7.92 -17.75
N GLU A 406 -17.26 8.48 -18.70
CA GLU A 406 -15.96 9.09 -18.47
C GLU A 406 -16.11 10.46 -17.80
N MET A 407 -15.17 10.80 -16.92
CA MET A 407 -15.01 12.12 -16.33
C MET A 407 -14.15 12.98 -17.24
N THR A 408 -14.48 14.27 -17.34
CA THR A 408 -13.77 15.21 -18.22
C THR A 408 -13.17 16.35 -17.42
N PHE A 409 -12.00 16.84 -17.84
CA PHE A 409 -11.43 18.04 -17.24
C PHE A 409 -12.32 19.26 -17.54
N ALA A 410 -12.52 20.07 -16.49
CA ALA A 410 -13.24 21.32 -16.63
C ALA A 410 -12.39 22.31 -17.43
N GLU A 411 -13.02 23.07 -18.37
CA GLU A 411 -12.36 24.13 -19.13
C GLU A 411 -11.97 25.34 -18.26
#